data_03ea25aad3d14c573f1e634bcc737106
#
_entry.id   03ea25aad3d14c573f1e634bcc737106
#
_cell.length_a   1.000
_cell.length_b   1.000
_cell.length_c   1.000
_cell.angle_alpha   90.00
_cell.angle_beta   90.00
_cell.angle_gamma   90.00
#
_symmetry.space_group_name_H-M   'P 1'
#
loop_
_entity.id
_entity.type
_entity.pdbx_description
1 polymer ?
#
loop_
_entity_poly.entity_id
_entity_poly.type
_entity_poly.pdbx_seq_one_letter_code
_entity_poly.pdbx_strand_id
1 'polypeptide(L)'
;MDIEMYDVIVLGSGPAGLTAALYAGRANKKTIVLGGPTLGGQMAQIAKLENYPGWSGDGMGLAEFMKKQAESFGAKIICASATSVDGDAESGFNIAADDGKRYVGKTVIFATGASPRKLEIEGARELMGRGVSYCATCDGFFYYGKDVMVIGGGNAALNDALYLADIAKSVKIVYRRGAFTRAEEVLRNRIAERKNIECLFNTDLKKVAAVPDSDKLVVTTLDDQEIETDGLFVAIGHEANTDYLDEGIVRDDMGRLIPGKLPAGTFVAGDVHSNIKMQIATAVGTGCTAAMEAIAYLNSHE
;
A
#
# COMPACT_ATOMS: atom_id res chain seq x y z
N MET A 1 14.24 21.85 25.70
CA MET A 1 13.44 22.22 24.52
C MET A 1 12.05 21.69 24.83
N ASP A 2 11.05 22.57 24.81
CA ASP A 2 9.67 22.15 25.02
C ASP A 2 9.27 21.23 23.85
N ILE A 3 8.84 20.04 24.19
CA ILE A 3 8.37 19.08 23.18
C ILE A 3 7.00 19.58 22.70
N GLU A 4 6.89 19.84 21.41
CA GLU A 4 5.64 20.30 20.80
C GLU A 4 4.58 19.20 20.88
N MET A 5 3.49 19.45 21.60
CA MET A 5 2.36 18.51 21.70
C MET A 5 1.34 18.77 20.59
N TYR A 6 0.87 17.69 19.98
CA TYR A 6 -0.20 17.68 18.96
C TYR A 6 -1.48 17.13 19.54
N ASP A 7 -2.63 17.57 19.03
CA ASP A 7 -3.91 16.96 19.38
C ASP A 7 -4.08 15.63 18.65
N VAL A 8 -3.67 15.59 17.35
CA VAL A 8 -3.77 14.41 16.51
C VAL A 8 -2.45 14.14 15.81
N ILE A 9 -1.92 12.94 15.97
CA ILE A 9 -0.80 12.43 15.16
C ILE A 9 -1.37 11.39 14.18
N VAL A 10 -1.15 11.59 12.88
CA VAL A 10 -1.54 10.66 11.83
C VAL A 10 -0.29 9.95 11.31
N LEU A 11 -0.31 8.63 11.28
CA LEU A 11 0.79 7.81 10.77
C LEU A 11 0.46 7.32 9.37
N GLY A 12 1.10 7.91 8.35
CA GLY A 12 0.92 7.63 6.94
C GLY A 12 0.23 8.75 6.17
N SER A 13 0.75 9.07 4.97
CA SER A 13 0.23 10.09 4.04
C SER A 13 -0.50 9.51 2.83
N GLY A 14 -1.03 8.30 2.94
CA GLY A 14 -1.97 7.75 1.96
C GLY A 14 -3.32 8.50 1.99
N PRO A 15 -4.27 8.12 1.12
CA PRO A 15 -5.57 8.79 1.05
C PRO A 15 -6.32 8.81 2.40
N ALA A 16 -6.17 7.77 3.22
CA ALA A 16 -6.75 7.72 4.56
C ALA A 16 -6.14 8.78 5.50
N GLY A 17 -4.81 8.84 5.57
CA GLY A 17 -4.13 9.78 6.46
C GLY A 17 -4.30 11.22 6.04
N LEU A 18 -4.22 11.53 4.74
CA LEU A 18 -4.45 12.89 4.23
C LEU A 18 -5.89 13.34 4.48
N THR A 19 -6.87 12.44 4.34
CA THR A 19 -8.26 12.74 4.69
C THR A 19 -8.42 12.97 6.20
N ALA A 20 -7.82 12.12 7.02
CA ALA A 20 -7.87 12.29 8.47
C ALA A 20 -7.27 13.63 8.90
N ALA A 21 -6.14 14.01 8.34
CA ALA A 21 -5.49 15.30 8.61
C ALA A 21 -6.36 16.50 8.18
N LEU A 22 -7.02 16.40 7.02
CA LEU A 22 -7.97 17.42 6.56
C LEU A 22 -9.10 17.63 7.57
N TYR A 23 -9.75 16.56 8.02
CA TYR A 23 -10.88 16.65 8.95
C TYR A 23 -10.46 17.15 10.33
N ALA A 24 -9.32 16.68 10.86
CA ALA A 24 -8.79 17.14 12.14
C ALA A 24 -8.39 18.63 12.08
N GLY A 25 -7.70 19.04 11.01
CA GLY A 25 -7.35 20.46 10.80
C GLY A 25 -8.58 21.37 10.68
N ARG A 26 -9.62 20.95 9.95
CA ARG A 26 -10.90 21.69 9.85
C ARG A 26 -11.61 21.84 11.21
N ALA A 27 -11.42 20.89 12.11
CA ALA A 27 -11.90 20.97 13.48
C ALA A 27 -10.97 21.78 14.41
N ASN A 28 -10.00 22.49 13.85
CA ASN A 28 -9.02 23.30 14.57
C ASN A 28 -8.19 22.47 15.58
N LYS A 29 -7.99 21.17 15.32
CA LYS A 29 -7.10 20.35 16.12
C LYS A 29 -5.67 20.42 15.56
N LYS A 30 -4.68 20.68 16.41
CA LYS A 30 -3.28 20.74 16.02
C LYS A 30 -2.81 19.36 15.53
N THR A 31 -2.62 19.24 14.22
CA THR A 31 -2.44 17.96 13.55
C THR A 31 -1.09 17.86 12.86
N ILE A 32 -0.40 16.72 13.05
CA ILE A 32 0.79 16.35 12.28
C ILE A 32 0.60 14.99 11.62
N VAL A 33 1.10 14.86 10.38
CA VAL A 33 1.16 13.60 9.63
C VAL A 33 2.61 13.18 9.51
N LEU A 34 2.96 12.01 10.04
CA LEU A 34 4.22 11.32 9.73
C LEU A 34 3.98 10.50 8.46
N GLY A 35 4.33 11.10 7.32
CA GLY A 35 3.83 10.67 6.00
C GLY A 35 4.53 9.45 5.40
N GLY A 36 5.63 8.99 6.02
CA GLY A 36 6.49 7.98 5.42
C GLY A 36 7.36 8.53 4.29
N PRO A 37 8.09 7.65 3.57
CA PRO A 37 9.05 8.07 2.55
C PRO A 37 8.39 8.59 1.26
N THR A 38 7.14 8.20 1.00
CA THR A 38 6.43 8.54 -0.24
C THR A 38 5.07 9.16 0.06
N LEU A 39 4.88 10.43 -0.32
CA LEU A 39 3.58 11.09 -0.27
C LEU A 39 2.54 10.30 -1.08
N GLY A 40 1.35 10.11 -0.51
CA GLY A 40 0.23 9.41 -1.15
C GLY A 40 0.28 7.89 -1.05
N GLY A 41 1.37 7.31 -0.54
CA GLY A 41 1.53 5.87 -0.39
C GLY A 41 1.32 5.12 -1.71
N GLN A 42 0.61 3.99 -1.69
CA GLN A 42 0.34 3.19 -2.89
C GLN A 42 -0.45 3.95 -3.97
N MET A 43 -1.32 4.89 -3.59
CA MET A 43 -2.07 5.70 -4.55
C MET A 43 -1.14 6.46 -5.50
N ALA A 44 -0.02 6.98 -5.01
CA ALA A 44 0.93 7.76 -5.79
C ALA A 44 1.57 6.98 -6.95
N GLN A 45 1.55 5.66 -6.90
CA GLN A 45 2.12 4.78 -7.93
C GLN A 45 1.16 4.52 -9.10
N ILE A 46 -0.08 4.99 -9.04
CA ILE A 46 -1.10 4.73 -10.05
C ILE A 46 -0.99 5.78 -11.16
N ALA A 47 -0.61 5.37 -12.36
CA ALA A 47 -0.44 6.27 -13.51
C ALA A 47 -1.77 6.86 -14.02
N LYS A 48 -2.89 6.13 -13.89
CA LYS A 48 -4.23 6.59 -14.29
C LYS A 48 -5.28 6.06 -13.32
N LEU A 49 -5.98 6.98 -12.65
CA LEU A 49 -7.10 6.66 -11.77
C LEU A 49 -8.42 6.71 -12.56
N GLU A 50 -9.09 5.56 -12.65
CA GLU A 50 -10.38 5.43 -13.35
C GLU A 50 -11.56 5.20 -12.38
N ASN A 51 -11.27 4.83 -11.13
CA ASN A 51 -12.25 4.37 -10.16
C ASN A 51 -12.35 5.25 -8.90
N TYR A 52 -11.87 6.50 -8.97
CA TYR A 52 -12.03 7.46 -7.88
C TYR A 52 -12.96 8.62 -8.32
N PRO A 53 -14.19 8.72 -7.77
CA PRO A 53 -15.14 9.75 -8.16
C PRO A 53 -14.61 11.17 -7.89
N GLY A 54 -14.75 12.04 -8.88
CA GLY A 54 -14.36 13.44 -8.76
C GLY A 54 -12.91 13.75 -9.10
N TRP A 55 -12.12 12.76 -9.51
CA TRP A 55 -10.74 12.94 -9.98
C TRP A 55 -10.51 12.21 -11.30
N SER A 56 -9.83 12.88 -12.22
CA SER A 56 -9.38 12.31 -13.49
C SER A 56 -7.91 12.71 -13.68
N GLY A 57 -6.99 11.76 -13.46
CA GLY A 57 -5.55 11.99 -13.53
C GLY A 57 -4.78 10.83 -12.92
N ASP A 58 -3.52 11.08 -12.61
CA ASP A 58 -2.68 10.12 -11.91
C ASP A 58 -2.84 10.20 -10.37
N GLY A 59 -2.32 9.20 -9.69
CA GLY A 59 -2.44 9.09 -8.24
C GLY A 59 -1.54 10.08 -7.48
N MET A 60 -0.40 10.48 -8.05
CA MET A 60 0.49 11.47 -7.42
C MET A 60 -0.17 12.85 -7.41
N GLY A 61 -0.79 13.26 -8.52
CA GLY A 61 -1.55 14.51 -8.60
C GLY A 61 -2.69 14.58 -7.59
N LEU A 62 -3.41 13.44 -7.38
CA LEU A 62 -4.43 13.36 -6.33
C LEU A 62 -3.80 13.50 -4.93
N ALA A 63 -2.66 12.85 -4.68
CA ALA A 63 -1.96 12.93 -3.39
C ALA A 63 -1.53 14.37 -3.06
N GLU A 64 -0.96 15.08 -4.04
CA GLU A 64 -0.57 16.49 -3.87
C GLU A 64 -1.79 17.40 -3.65
N PHE A 65 -2.90 17.15 -4.36
CA PHE A 65 -4.13 17.90 -4.15
C PHE A 65 -4.67 17.70 -2.72
N MET A 66 -4.76 16.46 -2.25
CA MET A 66 -5.22 16.14 -0.89
C MET A 66 -4.29 16.73 0.17
N LYS A 67 -2.96 16.66 -0.04
CA LYS A 67 -1.97 17.29 0.83
C LYS A 67 -2.20 18.79 0.96
N LYS A 68 -2.26 19.51 -0.15
CA LYS A 68 -2.51 20.98 -0.17
C LYS A 68 -3.81 21.33 0.56
N GLN A 69 -4.84 20.52 0.40
CA GLN A 69 -6.12 20.71 1.07
C GLN A 69 -5.98 20.54 2.61
N ALA A 70 -5.28 19.52 3.08
CA ALA A 70 -5.03 19.33 4.52
C ALA A 70 -4.16 20.44 5.10
N GLU A 71 -3.10 20.83 4.39
CA GLU A 71 -2.20 21.95 4.81
C GLU A 71 -2.92 23.30 4.88
N SER A 72 -3.93 23.54 4.00
CA SER A 72 -4.73 24.78 4.04
C SER A 72 -5.56 24.95 5.31
N PHE A 73 -5.75 23.85 6.06
CA PHE A 73 -6.38 23.86 7.39
C PHE A 73 -5.37 23.64 8.53
N GLY A 74 -4.09 23.90 8.29
CA GLY A 74 -3.04 23.93 9.31
C GLY A 74 -2.44 22.56 9.67
N ALA A 75 -2.78 21.48 8.96
CA ALA A 75 -2.12 20.19 9.16
C ALA A 75 -0.65 20.26 8.69
N LYS A 76 0.27 19.77 9.51
CA LYS A 76 1.70 19.67 9.17
C LYS A 76 1.98 18.27 8.62
N ILE A 77 2.52 18.18 7.41
CA ILE A 77 2.85 16.90 6.78
C ILE A 77 4.35 16.82 6.59
N ILE A 78 4.98 15.79 7.14
CA ILE A 78 6.43 15.60 7.09
C ILE A 78 6.79 14.23 6.51
N CYS A 79 7.97 14.17 5.89
CA CYS A 79 8.56 12.93 5.37
C CYS A 79 9.33 12.24 6.50
N ALA A 80 8.63 11.49 7.33
CA ALA A 80 9.18 10.66 8.40
C ALA A 80 8.25 9.47 8.63
N SER A 81 8.81 8.31 9.00
CA SER A 81 8.07 7.10 9.35
C SER A 81 8.13 6.85 10.84
N ALA A 82 7.01 6.45 11.45
CA ALA A 82 7.01 5.99 12.82
C ALA A 82 7.81 4.68 12.94
N THR A 83 8.66 4.58 13.96
CA THR A 83 9.45 3.40 14.31
C THR A 83 9.00 2.75 15.62
N SER A 84 8.31 3.50 16.49
CA SER A 84 7.57 2.99 17.64
C SER A 84 6.43 3.92 18.02
N VAL A 85 5.45 3.38 18.74
CA VAL A 85 4.35 4.10 19.36
C VAL A 85 4.23 3.64 20.79
N ASP A 86 4.53 4.52 21.74
CA ASP A 86 4.53 4.25 23.17
C ASP A 86 3.54 5.19 23.89
N GLY A 87 3.14 4.83 25.10
CA GLY A 87 2.24 5.66 25.91
C GLY A 87 0.79 5.24 25.82
N ASP A 88 -0.08 6.06 26.37
CA ASP A 88 -1.52 5.81 26.47
C ASP A 88 -2.33 7.10 26.42
N ALA A 89 -3.64 6.98 26.58
CA ALA A 89 -4.56 8.09 26.54
C ALA A 89 -4.43 9.07 27.73
N GLU A 90 -3.88 8.64 28.86
CA GLU A 90 -3.73 9.46 30.07
C GLU A 90 -2.42 10.26 30.04
N SER A 91 -1.32 9.59 29.66
CA SER A 91 0.03 10.19 29.60
C SER A 91 0.34 10.86 28.25
N GLY A 92 -0.47 10.58 27.23
CA GLY A 92 -0.22 10.94 25.84
C GLY A 92 0.65 9.90 25.11
N PHE A 93 0.63 9.95 23.80
CA PHE A 93 1.37 9.05 22.93
C PHE A 93 2.71 9.65 22.52
N ASN A 94 3.77 8.85 22.60
CA ASN A 94 5.12 9.19 22.17
C ASN A 94 5.47 8.38 20.94
N ILE A 95 5.70 9.04 19.81
CA ILE A 95 6.04 8.42 18.54
C ILE A 95 7.52 8.67 18.26
N ALA A 96 8.33 7.61 18.21
CA ALA A 96 9.67 7.73 17.65
C ALA A 96 9.57 7.64 16.12
N ALA A 97 10.43 8.36 15.41
CA ALA A 97 10.46 8.38 13.96
C ALA A 97 11.88 8.18 13.41
N ASP A 98 11.95 7.75 12.14
CA ASP A 98 13.20 7.47 11.41
C ASP A 98 14.05 8.73 11.14
N ASP A 99 13.50 9.94 11.34
CA ASP A 99 14.24 11.20 11.31
C ASP A 99 15.00 11.50 12.63
N GLY A 100 14.98 10.56 13.58
CA GLY A 100 15.62 10.66 14.89
C GLY A 100 14.87 11.52 15.89
N LYS A 101 13.69 12.04 15.57
CA LYS A 101 12.88 12.87 16.47
C LYS A 101 11.79 12.07 17.17
N ARG A 102 11.23 12.69 18.20
CA ARG A 102 10.05 12.23 18.92
C ARG A 102 8.91 13.21 18.74
N TYR A 103 7.72 12.69 18.53
CA TYR A 103 6.48 13.44 18.38
C TYR A 103 5.52 13.02 19.48
N VAL A 104 4.89 14.00 20.14
CA VAL A 104 3.99 13.74 21.26
C VAL A 104 2.59 14.22 20.90
N GLY A 105 1.59 13.37 21.14
CA GLY A 105 0.19 13.70 20.82
C GLY A 105 -0.81 13.09 21.79
N LYS A 106 -2.00 13.69 21.83
CA LYS A 106 -3.13 13.21 22.65
C LYS A 106 -3.81 12.01 22.02
N THR A 107 -3.83 11.95 20.69
CA THR A 107 -4.44 10.86 19.92
C THR A 107 -3.58 10.44 18.74
N VAL A 108 -3.73 9.17 18.30
CA VAL A 108 -3.02 8.61 17.15
C VAL A 108 -3.99 7.99 16.17
N ILE A 109 -3.84 8.30 14.88
CA ILE A 109 -4.57 7.64 13.79
C ILE A 109 -3.57 6.79 12.98
N PHE A 110 -3.73 5.47 13.05
CA PHE A 110 -2.96 4.52 12.25
C PHE A 110 -3.49 4.49 10.82
N ALA A 111 -2.75 5.04 9.87
CA ALA A 111 -3.08 5.10 8.44
C ALA A 111 -1.90 4.65 7.58
N THR A 112 -1.06 3.75 8.11
CA THR A 112 0.20 3.29 7.50
C THR A 112 0.01 2.39 6.29
N GLY A 113 -1.23 1.96 6.03
CA GLY A 113 -1.57 1.17 4.85
C GLY A 113 -0.98 -0.24 4.88
N ALA A 114 -0.65 -0.73 3.68
CA ALA A 114 -0.10 -2.06 3.47
C ALA A 114 1.01 -2.01 2.40
N SER A 115 1.89 -3.01 2.41
CA SER A 115 2.96 -3.16 1.43
C SER A 115 2.80 -4.47 0.65
N PRO A 116 3.31 -4.57 -0.59
CA PRO A 116 3.28 -5.83 -1.33
C PRO A 116 3.96 -6.96 -0.56
N ARG A 117 3.32 -8.13 -0.56
CA ARG A 117 3.92 -9.36 -0.04
C ARG A 117 5.16 -9.71 -0.84
N LYS A 118 6.24 -9.99 -0.13
CA LYS A 118 7.47 -10.45 -0.77
C LYS A 118 7.29 -11.86 -1.33
N LEU A 119 7.88 -12.10 -2.48
CA LEU A 119 7.93 -13.43 -3.09
C LEU A 119 9.07 -14.23 -2.43
N GLU A 120 8.71 -15.23 -1.64
CA GLU A 120 9.65 -16.05 -0.88
C GLU A 120 10.07 -17.28 -1.70
N ILE A 121 10.77 -17.08 -2.81
CA ILE A 121 11.42 -18.12 -3.59
C ILE A 121 12.91 -17.82 -3.73
N GLU A 122 13.71 -18.85 -4.02
CA GLU A 122 15.15 -18.71 -4.23
C GLU A 122 15.45 -17.67 -5.32
N GLY A 123 16.33 -16.72 -5.05
CA GLY A 123 16.78 -15.66 -5.96
C GLY A 123 15.86 -14.44 -6.09
N ALA A 124 14.62 -14.48 -5.60
CA ALA A 124 13.70 -13.35 -5.79
C ALA A 124 14.16 -12.08 -5.07
N ARG A 125 14.74 -12.22 -3.88
CA ARG A 125 15.21 -11.09 -3.08
C ARG A 125 16.45 -10.43 -3.70
N GLU A 126 17.37 -11.22 -4.19
CA GLU A 126 18.63 -10.78 -4.81
C GLU A 126 18.39 -10.08 -6.15
N LEU A 127 17.31 -10.46 -6.85
CA LEU A 127 16.93 -9.91 -8.16
C LEU A 127 15.89 -8.79 -8.07
N MET A 128 15.51 -8.37 -6.87
CA MET A 128 14.61 -7.23 -6.68
C MET A 128 15.23 -5.95 -7.26
N GLY A 129 14.52 -5.27 -8.16
CA GLY A 129 15.02 -4.13 -8.94
C GLY A 129 16.01 -4.51 -10.05
N ARG A 130 16.28 -5.82 -10.24
CA ARG A 130 17.16 -6.37 -11.26
C ARG A 130 16.47 -7.47 -12.06
N GLY A 131 15.21 -7.22 -12.44
CA GLY A 131 14.35 -8.16 -13.17
C GLY A 131 13.13 -8.62 -12.37
N VAL A 132 13.17 -8.62 -11.04
CA VAL A 132 11.99 -8.84 -10.18
C VAL A 132 11.45 -7.50 -9.69
N SER A 133 10.17 -7.22 -9.94
CA SER A 133 9.48 -5.99 -9.58
C SER A 133 8.19 -6.26 -8.81
N TYR A 134 7.78 -5.31 -7.96
CA TYR A 134 6.50 -5.29 -7.23
C TYR A 134 5.59 -4.15 -7.68
N CYS A 135 5.98 -3.42 -8.75
CA CYS A 135 5.22 -2.28 -9.26
C CYS A 135 5.26 -2.26 -10.79
N ALA A 136 4.22 -2.78 -11.43
CA ALA A 136 4.14 -2.79 -12.88
C ALA A 136 4.12 -1.38 -13.49
N THR A 137 3.44 -0.43 -12.87
CA THR A 137 3.37 0.96 -13.36
C THR A 137 4.67 1.74 -13.17
N CYS A 138 5.51 1.37 -12.18
CA CYS A 138 6.81 2.02 -11.96
C CYS A 138 7.86 1.51 -12.95
N ASP A 139 7.93 0.20 -13.12
CA ASP A 139 9.04 -0.47 -13.81
C ASP A 139 8.67 -0.99 -15.20
N GLY A 140 7.37 -1.05 -15.54
CA GLY A 140 6.90 -1.65 -16.79
C GLY A 140 7.49 -1.02 -18.04
N PHE A 141 7.79 0.28 -18.02
CA PHE A 141 8.41 0.99 -19.15
C PHE A 141 9.77 0.38 -19.58
N PHE A 142 10.54 -0.16 -18.65
CA PHE A 142 11.83 -0.81 -18.96
C PHE A 142 11.67 -2.14 -19.74
N TYR A 143 10.43 -2.63 -19.82
CA TYR A 143 10.05 -3.89 -20.49
C TYR A 143 9.25 -3.66 -21.77
N TYR A 144 9.36 -2.49 -22.38
CA TYR A 144 8.73 -2.20 -23.66
C TYR A 144 9.20 -3.19 -24.74
N GLY A 145 8.25 -3.89 -25.39
CA GLY A 145 8.53 -4.87 -26.42
C GLY A 145 9.20 -6.17 -25.94
N LYS A 146 9.29 -6.42 -24.64
CA LYS A 146 9.88 -7.61 -24.01
C LYS A 146 8.82 -8.63 -23.58
N ASP A 147 9.27 -9.83 -23.24
CA ASP A 147 8.44 -10.91 -22.74
C ASP A 147 8.47 -10.88 -21.20
N VAL A 148 7.33 -10.64 -20.54
CA VAL A 148 7.25 -10.50 -19.07
C VAL A 148 6.32 -11.51 -18.43
N MET A 149 6.51 -11.73 -17.14
CA MET A 149 5.71 -12.62 -16.32
C MET A 149 5.08 -11.86 -15.14
N VAL A 150 3.82 -12.17 -14.84
CA VAL A 150 3.11 -11.65 -13.65
C VAL A 150 2.73 -12.83 -12.77
N ILE A 151 3.14 -12.83 -11.51
CA ILE A 151 2.71 -13.84 -10.53
C ILE A 151 1.58 -13.31 -9.68
N GLY A 152 0.44 -14.01 -9.69
CA GLY A 152 -0.76 -13.67 -8.94
C GLY A 152 -2.04 -13.92 -9.71
N GLY A 153 -3.20 -13.77 -9.05
CA GLY A 153 -4.50 -14.06 -9.68
C GLY A 153 -5.66 -13.29 -9.03
N GLY A 154 -5.37 -12.19 -8.36
CA GLY A 154 -6.36 -11.21 -7.87
C GLY A 154 -6.44 -10.00 -8.79
N ASN A 155 -7.30 -9.01 -8.45
CA ASN A 155 -7.48 -7.77 -9.21
C ASN A 155 -6.15 -7.07 -9.51
N ALA A 156 -5.24 -6.98 -8.55
CA ALA A 156 -3.93 -6.34 -8.74
C ALA A 156 -3.14 -7.03 -9.87
N ALA A 157 -3.00 -8.36 -9.82
CA ALA A 157 -2.27 -9.11 -10.83
C ALA A 157 -2.87 -8.96 -12.23
N LEU A 158 -4.21 -8.96 -12.34
CA LEU A 158 -4.88 -8.81 -13.64
C LEU A 158 -4.74 -7.38 -14.18
N ASN A 159 -4.82 -6.36 -13.32
CA ASN A 159 -4.57 -4.97 -13.73
C ASN A 159 -3.12 -4.76 -14.16
N ASP A 160 -2.16 -5.31 -13.42
CA ASP A 160 -0.75 -5.26 -13.80
C ASP A 160 -0.49 -5.96 -15.14
N ALA A 161 -1.09 -7.13 -15.35
CA ALA A 161 -0.97 -7.86 -16.60
C ALA A 161 -1.60 -7.09 -17.78
N LEU A 162 -2.74 -6.45 -17.60
CA LEU A 162 -3.37 -5.62 -18.63
C LEU A 162 -2.51 -4.40 -18.97
N TYR A 163 -1.98 -3.72 -17.96
CA TYR A 163 -1.07 -2.59 -18.16
C TYR A 163 0.20 -3.02 -18.91
N LEU A 164 0.82 -4.11 -18.48
CA LEU A 164 2.01 -4.65 -19.13
C LEU A 164 1.72 -5.12 -20.57
N ALA A 165 0.54 -5.67 -20.85
CA ALA A 165 0.14 -6.09 -22.18
C ALA A 165 0.02 -4.94 -23.19
N ASP A 166 -0.14 -3.71 -22.72
CA ASP A 166 -0.16 -2.53 -23.61
C ASP A 166 1.25 -2.08 -24.04
N ILE A 167 2.30 -2.53 -23.35
CA ILE A 167 3.68 -2.08 -23.57
C ILE A 167 4.65 -3.23 -23.87
N ALA A 168 4.45 -4.38 -23.27
CA ALA A 168 5.28 -5.58 -23.48
C ALA A 168 4.87 -6.34 -24.76
N LYS A 169 5.79 -7.15 -25.27
CA LYS A 169 5.53 -8.04 -26.41
C LYS A 169 4.55 -9.16 -26.01
N SER A 170 4.79 -9.79 -24.87
CA SER A 170 3.92 -10.81 -24.31
C SER A 170 3.92 -10.77 -22.77
N VAL A 171 2.82 -11.23 -22.18
CA VAL A 171 2.64 -11.34 -20.72
C VAL A 171 2.22 -12.77 -20.38
N LYS A 172 2.93 -13.45 -19.47
CA LYS A 172 2.51 -14.69 -18.87
C LYS A 172 2.00 -14.46 -17.46
N ILE A 173 0.75 -14.82 -17.17
CA ILE A 173 0.22 -14.79 -15.81
C ILE A 173 0.41 -16.15 -15.17
N VAL A 174 1.22 -16.25 -14.13
CA VAL A 174 1.41 -17.46 -13.35
C VAL A 174 0.50 -17.45 -12.13
N TYR A 175 -0.36 -18.44 -12.02
CA TYR A 175 -1.30 -18.53 -10.91
C TYR A 175 -1.41 -19.97 -10.37
N ARG A 176 -1.20 -20.12 -9.06
CA ARG A 176 -1.21 -21.43 -8.37
C ARG A 176 -2.56 -22.15 -8.33
N ARG A 177 -3.66 -21.50 -8.72
CA ARG A 177 -5.01 -22.09 -8.78
C ARG A 177 -5.45 -22.30 -10.22
N GLY A 178 -6.49 -23.13 -10.41
CA GLY A 178 -7.02 -23.47 -11.73
C GLY A 178 -7.85 -22.36 -12.41
N ALA A 179 -8.20 -21.28 -11.71
CA ALA A 179 -8.98 -20.17 -12.26
C ALA A 179 -8.86 -18.91 -11.38
N PHE A 180 -9.12 -17.75 -11.96
CA PHE A 180 -9.14 -16.44 -11.25
C PHE A 180 -10.42 -16.27 -10.41
N THR A 181 -10.54 -16.99 -9.30
CA THR A 181 -11.74 -16.95 -8.45
C THR A 181 -11.87 -15.71 -7.58
N ARG A 182 -10.78 -14.93 -7.42
CA ARG A 182 -10.73 -13.73 -6.58
C ARG A 182 -10.78 -12.43 -7.37
N ALA A 183 -10.61 -12.50 -8.68
CA ALA A 183 -10.62 -11.32 -9.54
C ALA A 183 -12.04 -11.00 -10.03
N GLU A 184 -12.30 -9.72 -10.24
CA GLU A 184 -13.54 -9.21 -10.79
C GLU A 184 -13.79 -9.77 -12.22
N GLU A 185 -15.06 -10.01 -12.56
CA GLU A 185 -15.42 -10.58 -13.84
C GLU A 185 -14.99 -9.70 -15.02
N VAL A 186 -15.11 -8.38 -14.87
CA VAL A 186 -14.70 -7.44 -15.91
C VAL A 186 -13.21 -7.55 -16.24
N LEU A 187 -12.35 -7.79 -15.23
CA LEU A 187 -10.91 -7.98 -15.45
C LEU A 187 -10.62 -9.32 -16.11
N ARG A 188 -11.31 -10.38 -15.69
CA ARG A 188 -11.18 -11.72 -16.31
C ARG A 188 -11.54 -11.69 -17.79
N ASN A 189 -12.62 -10.98 -18.15
CA ASN A 189 -13.05 -10.83 -19.53
C ASN A 189 -12.01 -10.02 -20.35
N ARG A 190 -11.50 -8.91 -19.82
CA ARG A 190 -10.43 -8.15 -20.46
C ARG A 190 -9.15 -8.98 -20.70
N ILE A 191 -8.77 -9.83 -19.74
CA ILE A 191 -7.62 -10.74 -19.90
C ILE A 191 -7.88 -11.72 -21.04
N ALA A 192 -9.07 -12.33 -21.09
CA ALA A 192 -9.43 -13.32 -22.13
C ALA A 192 -9.44 -12.73 -23.57
N GLU A 193 -9.69 -11.43 -23.70
CA GLU A 193 -9.68 -10.72 -24.98
C GLU A 193 -8.26 -10.37 -25.49
N ARG A 194 -7.25 -10.43 -24.62
CA ARG A 194 -5.87 -10.05 -24.98
C ARG A 194 -5.11 -11.22 -25.61
N LYS A 195 -4.70 -11.05 -26.86
CA LYS A 195 -3.96 -12.07 -27.62
C LYS A 195 -2.52 -12.27 -27.16
N ASN A 196 -1.95 -11.28 -26.50
CA ASN A 196 -0.58 -11.30 -25.99
C ASN A 196 -0.50 -11.62 -24.49
N ILE A 197 -1.60 -12.10 -23.87
CA ILE A 197 -1.62 -12.62 -22.50
C ILE A 197 -1.85 -14.13 -22.53
N GLU A 198 -0.96 -14.87 -21.88
CA GLU A 198 -1.08 -16.32 -21.64
C GLU A 198 -1.26 -16.55 -20.13
N CYS A 199 -2.18 -17.46 -19.75
CA CYS A 199 -2.42 -17.80 -18.35
C CYS A 199 -1.90 -19.22 -18.05
N LEU A 200 -0.93 -19.31 -17.15
CA LEU A 200 -0.38 -20.57 -16.64
C LEU A 200 -1.06 -20.87 -15.30
N PHE A 201 -2.16 -21.60 -15.34
CA PHE A 201 -2.88 -22.03 -14.15
C PHE A 201 -2.26 -23.27 -13.51
N ASN A 202 -2.59 -23.51 -12.22
CA ASN A 202 -2.05 -24.59 -11.40
C ASN A 202 -0.51 -24.60 -11.37
N THR A 203 0.09 -23.43 -11.56
CA THR A 203 1.55 -23.25 -11.64
C THR A 203 2.01 -22.39 -10.48
N ASP A 204 3.00 -22.85 -9.74
CA ASP A 204 3.68 -22.10 -8.68
C ASP A 204 5.19 -22.15 -8.92
N LEU A 205 5.90 -21.19 -8.36
CA LEU A 205 7.33 -20.97 -8.60
C LEU A 205 8.14 -21.38 -7.37
N LYS A 206 9.35 -21.87 -7.58
CA LYS A 206 10.31 -22.18 -6.50
C LYS A 206 11.62 -21.42 -6.61
N LYS A 207 11.96 -20.92 -7.80
CA LYS A 207 13.24 -20.24 -8.02
C LYS A 207 13.14 -19.23 -9.15
N VAL A 208 13.90 -18.16 -9.05
CA VAL A 208 14.23 -17.27 -10.17
C VAL A 208 15.73 -17.03 -10.18
N ALA A 209 16.35 -17.05 -11.34
CA ALA A 209 17.79 -16.81 -11.52
C ALA A 209 18.04 -15.92 -12.74
N ALA A 210 19.12 -15.12 -12.71
CA ALA A 210 19.58 -14.41 -13.86
C ALA A 210 20.24 -15.37 -14.85
N VAL A 211 19.99 -15.19 -16.14
CA VAL A 211 20.69 -15.92 -17.20
C VAL A 211 22.08 -15.29 -17.38
N PRO A 212 23.18 -16.07 -17.31
CA PRO A 212 24.52 -15.54 -17.55
C PRO A 212 24.62 -14.81 -18.89
N ASP A 213 25.33 -13.68 -18.90
CA ASP A 213 25.57 -12.86 -20.08
C ASP A 213 24.30 -12.36 -20.82
N SER A 214 23.18 -12.25 -20.09
CA SER A 214 21.89 -11.82 -20.61
C SER A 214 21.16 -10.97 -19.57
N ASP A 215 20.24 -10.09 -20.04
CA ASP A 215 19.29 -9.36 -19.17
C ASP A 215 18.06 -10.20 -18.80
N LYS A 216 18.03 -11.47 -19.22
CA LYS A 216 16.89 -12.35 -18.96
C LYS A 216 16.96 -13.04 -17.60
N LEU A 217 15.79 -13.50 -17.18
CA LEU A 217 15.59 -14.36 -16.03
C LEU A 217 15.14 -15.76 -16.50
N VAL A 218 15.52 -16.78 -15.77
CA VAL A 218 14.90 -18.09 -15.79
C VAL A 218 14.10 -18.27 -14.50
N VAL A 219 12.83 -18.58 -14.66
CA VAL A 219 11.92 -18.89 -13.55
C VAL A 219 11.67 -20.39 -13.55
N THR A 220 11.89 -21.06 -12.41
CA THR A 220 11.68 -22.49 -12.26
C THR A 220 10.38 -22.74 -11.48
N THR A 221 9.49 -23.50 -12.05
CA THR A 221 8.23 -23.91 -11.42
C THR A 221 8.44 -25.04 -10.39
N LEU A 222 7.42 -25.35 -9.58
CA LEU A 222 7.49 -26.44 -8.59
C LEU A 222 7.67 -27.82 -9.25
N ASP A 223 7.22 -28.00 -10.50
CA ASP A 223 7.36 -29.23 -11.31
C ASP A 223 8.61 -29.20 -12.21
N ASP A 224 9.61 -28.41 -11.88
CA ASP A 224 10.92 -28.34 -12.52
C ASP A 224 10.92 -27.84 -13.98
N GLN A 225 9.85 -27.17 -14.42
CA GLN A 225 9.86 -26.50 -15.73
C GLN A 225 10.60 -25.16 -15.63
N GLU A 226 11.43 -24.88 -16.63
CA GLU A 226 12.13 -23.62 -16.77
C GLU A 226 11.45 -22.74 -17.81
N ILE A 227 11.19 -21.49 -17.45
CA ILE A 227 10.54 -20.49 -18.31
C ILE A 227 11.41 -19.25 -18.33
N GLU A 228 11.89 -18.86 -19.53
CA GLU A 228 12.59 -17.60 -19.70
C GLU A 228 11.62 -16.43 -19.73
N THR A 229 12.04 -15.31 -19.14
CA THR A 229 11.33 -14.02 -19.15
C THR A 229 12.33 -12.88 -19.06
N ASP A 230 11.97 -11.70 -19.55
CA ASP A 230 12.78 -10.49 -19.35
C ASP A 230 12.50 -9.83 -17.99
N GLY A 231 11.32 -10.07 -17.39
CA GLY A 231 10.96 -9.53 -16.10
C GLY A 231 9.86 -10.31 -15.38
N LEU A 232 9.94 -10.35 -14.05
CA LEU A 232 8.96 -10.99 -13.17
C LEU A 232 8.29 -9.94 -12.29
N PHE A 233 6.99 -9.70 -12.49
CA PHE A 233 6.17 -8.80 -11.71
C PHE A 233 5.38 -9.56 -10.65
N VAL A 234 5.51 -9.16 -9.39
CA VAL A 234 4.95 -9.88 -8.25
C VAL A 234 3.71 -9.17 -7.72
N ALA A 235 2.55 -9.81 -7.85
CA ALA A 235 1.24 -9.30 -7.42
C ALA A 235 0.47 -10.34 -6.59
N ILE A 236 1.08 -10.83 -5.50
CA ILE A 236 0.57 -11.93 -4.65
C ILE A 236 -0.18 -11.45 -3.40
N GLY A 237 -0.49 -10.18 -3.32
CA GLY A 237 -1.21 -9.55 -2.21
C GLY A 237 -0.34 -8.58 -1.41
N HIS A 238 -0.90 -8.13 -0.28
CA HIS A 238 -0.29 -7.11 0.57
C HIS A 238 -0.30 -7.56 2.03
N GLU A 239 0.62 -7.01 2.82
CA GLU A 239 0.71 -7.13 4.28
C GLU A 239 0.54 -5.77 4.92
N ALA A 240 -0.18 -5.71 6.03
CA ALA A 240 -0.38 -4.46 6.74
C ALA A 240 0.94 -3.95 7.35
N ASN A 241 1.19 -2.65 7.24
CA ASN A 241 2.39 -2.03 7.79
C ASN A 241 2.20 -1.77 9.29
N THR A 242 2.48 -2.76 10.11
CA THR A 242 2.28 -2.75 11.58
C THR A 242 3.50 -3.23 12.38
N ASP A 243 4.65 -3.44 11.74
CA ASP A 243 5.87 -4.00 12.35
C ASP A 243 6.48 -3.09 13.43
N TYR A 244 6.14 -1.80 13.40
CA TYR A 244 6.58 -0.78 14.37
C TYR A 244 5.73 -0.75 15.65
N LEU A 245 4.67 -1.56 15.73
CA LEU A 245 3.75 -1.62 16.87
C LEU A 245 4.07 -2.83 17.74
N ASP A 246 3.91 -2.66 19.05
CA ASP A 246 4.09 -3.72 20.03
C ASP A 246 3.21 -4.95 19.76
N GLU A 247 3.66 -6.12 20.21
CA GLU A 247 2.93 -7.39 20.08
C GLU A 247 1.58 -7.39 20.80
N GLY A 248 1.42 -6.54 21.82
CA GLY A 248 0.16 -6.39 22.56
C GLY A 248 -1.00 -5.77 21.77
N ILE A 249 -0.71 -5.12 20.63
CA ILE A 249 -1.75 -4.58 19.75
C ILE A 249 -2.43 -5.71 18.97
N VAL A 250 -3.75 -5.83 19.13
CA VAL A 250 -4.54 -6.91 18.51
C VAL A 250 -4.64 -6.73 16.98
N ARG A 251 -4.24 -7.77 16.25
CA ARG A 251 -4.25 -7.83 14.78
C ARG A 251 -5.10 -9.01 14.30
N ASP A 252 -5.57 -8.93 13.07
CA ASP A 252 -6.16 -10.09 12.38
C ASP A 252 -5.07 -11.00 11.76
N ASP A 253 -5.50 -12.12 11.15
CA ASP A 253 -4.59 -13.10 10.51
C ASP A 253 -3.76 -12.52 9.34
N MET A 254 -4.05 -11.29 8.91
CA MET A 254 -3.34 -10.56 7.87
C MET A 254 -2.48 -9.41 8.44
N GLY A 255 -2.31 -9.35 9.76
CA GLY A 255 -1.57 -8.30 10.46
C GLY A 255 -2.29 -6.95 10.56
N ARG A 256 -3.58 -6.86 10.16
CA ARG A 256 -4.34 -5.62 10.14
C ARG A 256 -4.93 -5.30 11.50
N LEU A 257 -5.02 -4.01 11.81
CA LEU A 257 -5.54 -3.50 13.07
C LEU A 257 -7.08 -3.63 13.12
N ILE A 258 -7.59 -4.12 14.26
CA ILE A 258 -9.02 -4.36 14.45
C ILE A 258 -9.62 -3.17 15.18
N PRO A 259 -10.54 -2.37 14.57
CA PRO A 259 -11.23 -1.28 15.24
C PRO A 259 -11.95 -1.77 16.52
N GLY A 260 -11.97 -0.94 17.54
CA GLY A 260 -12.57 -1.28 18.84
C GLY A 260 -11.75 -2.24 19.70
N LYS A 261 -10.59 -2.74 19.22
CA LYS A 261 -9.61 -3.50 20.02
C LYS A 261 -8.29 -2.76 20.20
N LEU A 262 -8.24 -1.52 19.78
CA LEU A 262 -7.08 -0.65 19.96
C LEU A 262 -7.15 0.07 21.31
N PRO A 263 -6.01 0.52 21.86
CA PRO A 263 -5.98 1.35 23.06
C PRO A 263 -6.87 2.61 22.91
N ALA A 264 -7.40 3.10 24.02
CA ALA A 264 -8.15 4.36 24.04
C ALA A 264 -7.30 5.50 23.47
N GLY A 265 -7.92 6.45 22.76
CA GLY A 265 -7.19 7.53 22.08
C GLY A 265 -6.50 7.16 20.79
N THR A 266 -6.60 5.88 20.34
CA THR A 266 -6.05 5.44 19.05
C THR A 266 -7.14 5.00 18.09
N PHE A 267 -6.93 5.28 16.79
CA PHE A 267 -7.89 5.05 15.71
C PHE A 267 -7.19 4.45 14.50
N VAL A 268 -7.95 3.83 13.60
CA VAL A 268 -7.36 3.16 12.43
C VAL A 268 -8.13 3.51 11.15
N ALA A 269 -7.38 3.71 10.05
CA ALA A 269 -7.95 4.03 8.75
C ALA A 269 -7.11 3.46 7.59
N GLY A 270 -7.74 3.26 6.43
CA GLY A 270 -7.08 2.75 5.22
C GLY A 270 -6.75 1.27 5.29
N ASP A 271 -5.81 0.84 4.44
CA ASP A 271 -5.54 -0.59 4.19
C ASP A 271 -4.96 -1.35 5.40
N VAL A 272 -4.49 -0.64 6.42
CA VAL A 272 -4.09 -1.23 7.71
C VAL A 272 -5.28 -1.62 8.59
N HIS A 273 -6.48 -1.11 8.29
CA HIS A 273 -7.73 -1.42 8.98
C HIS A 273 -8.27 -2.78 8.53
N SER A 274 -8.64 -3.64 9.49
CA SER A 274 -9.32 -4.91 9.20
C SER A 274 -10.69 -4.69 8.56
N ASN A 275 -11.19 -5.71 7.83
CA ASN A 275 -12.52 -5.72 7.23
C ASN A 275 -12.83 -4.60 6.20
N ILE A 276 -11.81 -3.98 5.62
CA ILE A 276 -11.97 -3.00 4.56
C ILE A 276 -11.55 -3.59 3.20
N LYS A 277 -12.18 -3.13 2.13
CA LYS A 277 -11.70 -3.35 0.77
C LYS A 277 -10.64 -2.31 0.44
N MET A 278 -9.48 -2.75 -0.02
CA MET A 278 -8.34 -1.88 -0.37
C MET A 278 -8.65 -1.08 -1.63
N GLN A 279 -9.25 0.11 -1.45
CA GLN A 279 -9.58 1.07 -2.48
C GLN A 279 -9.34 2.49 -1.96
N ILE A 280 -9.00 3.43 -2.85
CA ILE A 280 -8.79 4.84 -2.46
C ILE A 280 -10.05 5.41 -1.80
N ALA A 281 -11.24 5.15 -2.38
CA ALA A 281 -12.51 5.66 -1.87
C ALA A 281 -12.83 5.13 -0.45
N THR A 282 -12.55 3.85 -0.17
CA THR A 282 -12.75 3.27 1.17
C THR A 282 -11.71 3.79 2.16
N ALA A 283 -10.47 4.01 1.72
CA ALA A 283 -9.44 4.61 2.55
C ALA A 283 -9.81 6.05 2.94
N VAL A 284 -10.32 6.86 2.01
CA VAL A 284 -10.86 8.21 2.27
C VAL A 284 -12.01 8.14 3.28
N GLY A 285 -12.97 7.24 3.08
CA GLY A 285 -14.11 7.08 3.99
C GLY A 285 -13.69 6.73 5.42
N THR A 286 -12.77 5.76 5.58
CA THR A 286 -12.26 5.40 6.92
C THR A 286 -11.37 6.46 7.52
N GLY A 287 -10.62 7.23 6.72
CA GLY A 287 -9.85 8.39 7.18
C GLY A 287 -10.76 9.48 7.77
N CYS A 288 -11.87 9.75 7.11
CA CYS A 288 -12.91 10.65 7.64
C CYS A 288 -13.48 10.13 8.97
N THR A 289 -13.87 8.87 9.03
CA THR A 289 -14.46 8.25 10.25
C THR A 289 -13.46 8.32 11.42
N ALA A 290 -12.22 7.88 11.23
CA ALA A 290 -11.19 7.89 12.27
C ALA A 290 -10.91 9.29 12.80
N ALA A 291 -10.89 10.30 11.93
CA ALA A 291 -10.71 11.69 12.37
C ALA A 291 -11.91 12.19 13.19
N MET A 292 -13.14 11.89 12.77
CA MET A 292 -14.33 12.29 13.52
C MET A 292 -14.38 11.62 14.90
N GLU A 293 -14.00 10.35 15.00
CA GLU A 293 -13.87 9.64 16.27
C GLU A 293 -12.77 10.24 17.16
N ALA A 294 -11.59 10.58 16.60
CA ALA A 294 -10.53 11.23 17.33
C ALA A 294 -10.94 12.62 17.86
N ILE A 295 -11.65 13.41 17.05
CA ILE A 295 -12.18 14.72 17.44
C ILE A 295 -13.21 14.57 18.57
N ALA A 296 -14.16 13.60 18.44
CA ALA A 296 -15.16 13.33 19.48
C ALA A 296 -14.49 12.90 20.80
N TYR A 297 -13.46 12.05 20.70
CA TYR A 297 -12.67 11.62 21.85
C TYR A 297 -12.00 12.80 22.53
N LEU A 298 -11.29 13.67 21.80
CA LEU A 298 -10.63 14.85 22.35
C LEU A 298 -11.63 15.78 23.06
N ASN A 299 -12.76 16.06 22.42
CA ASN A 299 -13.77 16.96 23.00
C ASN A 299 -14.45 16.41 24.27
N SER A 300 -14.42 15.08 24.48
CA SER A 300 -14.96 14.45 25.69
C SER A 300 -13.94 14.37 26.84
N HIS A 301 -12.67 14.67 26.57
CA HIS A 301 -11.56 14.61 27.55
C HIS A 301 -10.86 15.96 27.72
N GLU A 302 -11.38 17.04 27.12
CA GLU A 302 -11.06 18.44 27.44
C GLU A 302 -11.93 18.88 28.66
#